data_1b2768cd7218825221112c7d61310945
#
_entry.id   1b2768cd7218825221112c7d61310945
#
_cell.length_a   1.000
_cell.length_b   1.000
_cell.length_c   1.000
_cell.angle_alpha   90.00
_cell.angle_beta   90.00
_cell.angle_gamma   90.00
#
_symmetry.space_group_name_H-M   'P 1'
#
loop_
_entity.id
_entity.type
_entity.pdbx_description
1 polymer ?
#
loop_
_entity_poly.entity_id
_entity_poly.type
_entity_poly.pdbx_seq_one_letter_code
_entity_poly.pdbx_strand_id
1 'polypeptide(L)'
;MSQNPSAAVGQVSADGQFRWDGQQWVPIPRGEREPTPWTRPMQLAVAGFFVLETLFSILTSALFINHDSMLRVMQAQGTSIPAGTDINTIINISIVFAWVVVAVIGVIQLVAALGSYLGWRWLFWVVLVLLAFGAIGAVTNLNTFAHPQSSPVPTWGVTVSELLSIASLALFVWLLIGAIRYGPWAMKKPGA
;
A
#
# COMPACT_ATOMS: atom_id res chain seq x y z
N MET A 1 -11.13 50.01 -7.20
CA MET A 1 -11.45 48.56 -7.30
C MET A 1 -12.91 48.42 -6.87
N SER A 2 -13.78 48.02 -7.79
CA SER A 2 -15.22 47.88 -7.52
C SER A 2 -15.43 46.66 -6.63
N GLN A 3 -15.88 46.89 -5.39
CA GLN A 3 -16.34 45.80 -4.52
C GLN A 3 -17.60 45.20 -5.17
N ASN A 4 -17.55 43.96 -5.52
CA ASN A 4 -18.73 43.24 -5.99
C ASN A 4 -19.46 42.69 -4.76
N PRO A 5 -20.53 43.33 -4.26
CA PRO A 5 -21.15 43.02 -2.97
C PRO A 5 -21.95 41.70 -2.97
N SER A 6 -21.92 40.93 -4.04
CA SER A 6 -22.65 39.68 -4.20
C SER A 6 -21.78 38.43 -4.23
N ALA A 7 -20.45 38.53 -3.98
CA ALA A 7 -19.59 37.36 -3.94
C ALA A 7 -19.86 36.55 -2.66
N ALA A 8 -20.21 35.27 -2.85
CA ALA A 8 -20.39 34.34 -1.71
C ALA A 8 -19.01 34.01 -1.08
N VAL A 9 -18.97 33.88 0.24
CA VAL A 9 -17.74 33.46 0.94
C VAL A 9 -17.27 32.13 0.37
N GLY A 10 -15.99 32.05 -0.02
CA GLY A 10 -15.38 30.89 -0.69
C GLY A 10 -15.43 30.95 -2.22
N GLN A 11 -16.11 31.96 -2.81
CA GLN A 11 -16.15 32.11 -4.29
C GLN A 11 -14.74 32.39 -4.82
N VAL A 12 -14.39 31.71 -5.90
CA VAL A 12 -13.13 31.88 -6.62
C VAL A 12 -13.31 32.90 -7.74
N SER A 13 -12.30 33.78 -7.92
CA SER A 13 -12.29 34.76 -9.01
C SER A 13 -12.27 34.08 -10.40
N ALA A 14 -12.72 34.79 -11.43
CA ALA A 14 -12.81 34.24 -12.79
C ALA A 14 -11.45 33.77 -13.37
N ASP A 15 -10.35 34.37 -12.90
CA ASP A 15 -8.97 33.98 -13.25
C ASP A 15 -8.39 32.85 -12.37
N GLY A 16 -9.16 32.41 -11.34
CA GLY A 16 -8.74 31.31 -10.43
C GLY A 16 -7.61 31.69 -9.46
N GLN A 17 -7.24 32.98 -9.35
CA GLN A 17 -6.10 33.41 -8.56
C GLN A 17 -6.46 33.88 -7.14
N PHE A 18 -7.73 34.24 -6.90
CA PHE A 18 -8.20 34.77 -5.63
C PHE A 18 -9.45 34.05 -5.14
N ARG A 19 -9.63 34.01 -3.82
CA ARG A 19 -10.84 33.51 -3.13
C ARG A 19 -11.41 34.65 -2.28
N TRP A 20 -12.75 34.79 -2.30
CA TRP A 20 -13.44 35.75 -1.45
C TRP A 20 -13.56 35.21 -0.01
N ASP A 21 -12.99 35.91 0.97
CA ASP A 21 -13.05 35.49 2.38
C ASP A 21 -14.27 36.05 3.14
N GLY A 22 -15.08 36.87 2.49
CA GLY A 22 -16.21 37.58 3.05
C GLY A 22 -15.94 39.07 3.23
N GLN A 23 -14.69 39.51 3.15
CA GLN A 23 -14.28 40.90 3.29
C GLN A 23 -13.40 41.37 2.11
N GLN A 24 -12.52 40.49 1.60
CA GLN A 24 -11.59 40.80 0.53
C GLN A 24 -11.25 39.58 -0.32
N TRP A 25 -10.69 39.80 -1.50
CA TRP A 25 -10.13 38.76 -2.35
C TRP A 25 -8.73 38.38 -1.85
N VAL A 26 -8.58 37.19 -1.28
CA VAL A 26 -7.31 36.64 -0.78
C VAL A 26 -6.65 35.80 -1.88
N PRO A 27 -5.36 35.98 -2.17
CA PRO A 27 -4.66 35.14 -3.16
C PRO A 27 -4.72 33.66 -2.77
N ILE A 28 -5.07 32.80 -3.75
CA ILE A 28 -4.97 31.35 -3.56
C ILE A 28 -3.51 30.95 -3.77
N PRO A 29 -2.84 30.32 -2.77
CA PRO A 29 -1.46 29.92 -2.91
C PRO A 29 -1.29 29.00 -4.13
N ARG A 30 -0.37 29.34 -5.04
CA ARG A 30 -0.11 28.56 -6.25
C ARG A 30 0.41 27.18 -5.86
N GLY A 31 -0.33 26.14 -6.24
CA GLY A 31 0.06 24.74 -6.01
C GLY A 31 -0.60 24.04 -4.82
N GLU A 32 -1.29 24.76 -3.94
CA GLU A 32 -2.15 24.14 -2.94
C GLU A 32 -3.35 23.48 -3.62
N ARG A 33 -3.62 22.23 -3.23
CA ARG A 33 -4.82 21.51 -3.66
C ARG A 33 -5.80 21.44 -2.51
N GLU A 34 -7.07 21.49 -2.82
CA GLU A 34 -8.12 21.37 -1.83
C GLU A 34 -8.45 19.92 -1.54
N PRO A 35 -8.51 19.52 -0.24
CA PRO A 35 -8.93 18.18 0.11
C PRO A 35 -10.42 18.00 -0.24
N THR A 36 -10.76 16.84 -0.76
CA THR A 36 -12.14 16.40 -0.94
C THR A 36 -12.59 15.56 0.25
N PRO A 37 -13.90 15.24 0.40
CA PRO A 37 -14.37 14.30 1.42
C PRO A 37 -13.70 12.91 1.33
N TRP A 38 -13.09 12.56 0.20
CA TRP A 38 -12.40 11.28 -0.02
C TRP A 38 -10.94 11.29 0.44
N THR A 39 -10.31 12.46 0.54
CA THR A 39 -8.87 12.61 0.83
C THR A 39 -8.48 11.90 2.12
N ARG A 40 -9.08 12.29 3.24
CA ARG A 40 -8.68 11.75 4.55
C ARG A 40 -9.05 10.28 4.75
N PRO A 41 -10.26 9.81 4.42
CA PRO A 41 -10.60 8.38 4.47
C PRO A 41 -9.66 7.53 3.64
N MET A 42 -9.28 7.97 2.44
CA MET A 42 -8.37 7.26 1.54
C MET A 42 -6.96 7.13 2.15
N GLN A 43 -6.41 8.22 2.68
CA GLN A 43 -5.11 8.23 3.35
C GLN A 43 -5.08 7.28 4.55
N LEU A 44 -6.12 7.33 5.40
CA LEU A 44 -6.21 6.49 6.59
C LEU A 44 -6.39 5.00 6.26
N ALA A 45 -7.23 4.68 5.27
CA ALA A 45 -7.44 3.30 4.84
C ALA A 45 -6.16 2.67 4.31
N VAL A 46 -5.41 3.40 3.47
CA VAL A 46 -4.13 2.93 2.93
C VAL A 46 -3.07 2.79 4.02
N ALA A 47 -2.95 3.79 4.90
CA ALA A 47 -2.01 3.72 6.01
C ALA A 47 -2.30 2.53 6.94
N GLY A 48 -3.56 2.34 7.32
CA GLY A 48 -4.01 1.22 8.14
C GLY A 48 -3.77 -0.14 7.47
N PHE A 49 -4.02 -0.22 6.16
CA PHE A 49 -3.77 -1.42 5.36
C PHE A 49 -2.29 -1.84 5.41
N PHE A 50 -1.36 -0.93 5.13
CA PHE A 50 0.07 -1.26 5.14
C PHE A 50 0.60 -1.61 6.53
N VAL A 51 0.09 -0.96 7.59
CA VAL A 51 0.41 -1.36 8.97
C VAL A 51 -0.07 -2.78 9.25
N LEU A 52 -1.32 -3.10 8.89
CA LEU A 52 -1.89 -4.43 9.09
C LEU A 52 -1.12 -5.50 8.32
N GLU A 53 -0.80 -5.24 7.05
CA GLU A 53 -0.03 -6.14 6.19
C GLU A 53 1.38 -6.39 6.74
N THR A 54 2.07 -5.34 7.22
CA THR A 54 3.38 -5.46 7.85
C THR A 54 3.32 -6.31 9.11
N LEU A 55 2.36 -6.06 10.00
CA LEU A 55 2.19 -6.83 11.22
C LEU A 55 1.86 -8.30 10.93
N PHE A 56 0.98 -8.56 9.98
CA PHE A 56 0.65 -9.91 9.55
C PHE A 56 1.86 -10.64 8.95
N SER A 57 2.64 -9.96 8.10
CA SER A 57 3.86 -10.51 7.50
C SER A 57 4.91 -10.88 8.56
N ILE A 58 5.17 -9.98 9.51
CA ILE A 58 6.11 -10.25 10.61
C ILE A 58 5.63 -11.41 11.47
N LEU A 59 4.35 -11.41 11.85
CA LEU A 59 3.77 -12.46 12.70
C LEU A 59 3.84 -13.84 12.03
N THR A 60 3.41 -13.94 10.76
CA THR A 60 3.44 -15.21 10.03
C THR A 60 4.87 -15.67 9.79
N SER A 61 5.80 -14.77 9.50
CA SER A 61 7.21 -15.11 9.36
C SER A 61 7.80 -15.63 10.66
N ALA A 62 7.53 -14.97 11.79
CA ALA A 62 8.01 -15.39 13.11
C ALA A 62 7.48 -16.76 13.55
N LEU A 63 6.24 -17.07 13.20
CA LEU A 63 5.60 -18.32 13.59
C LEU A 63 5.98 -19.50 12.66
N PHE A 64 6.16 -19.25 11.37
CA PHE A 64 6.21 -20.32 10.38
C PHE A 64 7.52 -20.40 9.59
N ILE A 65 8.38 -19.38 9.59
CA ILE A 65 9.71 -19.49 8.98
C ILE A 65 10.69 -20.04 10.00
N ASN A 66 10.80 -21.38 10.04
CA ASN A 66 11.72 -22.12 10.88
C ASN A 66 12.36 -23.26 10.10
N HIS A 67 13.34 -23.95 10.70
CA HIS A 67 14.11 -25.01 10.09
C HIS A 67 13.21 -26.13 9.54
N ASP A 68 12.26 -26.59 10.36
CA ASP A 68 11.40 -27.73 10.01
C ASP A 68 10.44 -27.40 8.87
N SER A 69 9.91 -26.17 8.84
CA SER A 69 9.03 -25.72 7.76
C SER A 69 9.78 -25.58 6.44
N MET A 70 11.01 -25.03 6.47
CA MET A 70 11.85 -24.91 5.28
C MET A 70 12.29 -26.27 4.77
N LEU A 71 12.65 -27.21 5.63
CA LEU A 71 12.98 -28.58 5.24
C LEU A 71 11.79 -29.25 4.53
N ARG A 72 10.58 -29.14 5.08
CA ARG A 72 9.37 -29.69 4.45
C ARG A 72 9.11 -29.10 3.06
N VAL A 73 9.25 -27.78 2.92
CA VAL A 73 9.06 -27.11 1.61
C VAL A 73 10.09 -27.58 0.59
N MET A 74 11.36 -27.70 0.96
CA MET A 74 12.42 -28.19 0.08
C MET A 74 12.16 -29.64 -0.38
N GLN A 75 11.73 -30.51 0.54
CA GLN A 75 11.37 -31.88 0.23
C GLN A 75 10.16 -31.97 -0.71
N ALA A 76 9.12 -31.14 -0.47
CA ALA A 76 7.92 -31.10 -1.32
C ALA A 76 8.21 -30.59 -2.74
N GLN A 77 9.19 -29.70 -2.90
CA GLN A 77 9.60 -29.19 -4.21
C GLN A 77 10.55 -30.12 -4.96
N GLY A 78 10.97 -31.25 -4.36
CA GLY A 78 11.88 -32.19 -4.99
C GLY A 78 13.26 -31.58 -5.32
N THR A 79 13.69 -30.58 -4.54
CA THR A 79 14.95 -29.89 -4.79
C THR A 79 16.11 -30.86 -4.66
N SER A 80 16.82 -31.15 -5.76
CA SER A 80 18.01 -31.95 -5.74
C SER A 80 19.16 -31.17 -5.10
N ILE A 81 19.64 -31.65 -3.95
CA ILE A 81 20.76 -31.03 -3.27
C ILE A 81 22.05 -31.60 -3.90
N PRO A 82 22.98 -30.75 -4.35
CA PRO A 82 24.26 -31.23 -4.89
C PRO A 82 25.01 -32.09 -3.86
N ALA A 83 25.60 -33.18 -4.32
CA ALA A 83 26.36 -34.08 -3.47
C ALA A 83 27.49 -33.30 -2.74
N GLY A 84 27.57 -33.47 -1.43
CA GLY A 84 28.57 -32.78 -0.61
C GLY A 84 28.12 -31.43 -0.02
N THR A 85 26.90 -30.97 -0.28
CA THR A 85 26.38 -29.74 0.35
C THR A 85 25.62 -30.08 1.63
N ASP A 86 25.94 -29.40 2.73
CA ASP A 86 25.20 -29.55 3.97
C ASP A 86 23.83 -28.85 3.87
N ILE A 87 22.77 -29.65 3.99
CA ILE A 87 21.38 -29.18 3.90
C ILE A 87 21.06 -28.11 4.98
N ASN A 88 21.65 -28.25 6.20
CA ASN A 88 21.39 -27.31 7.27
C ASN A 88 21.95 -25.91 6.93
N THR A 89 23.08 -25.87 6.25
CA THR A 89 23.65 -24.60 5.77
C THR A 89 22.74 -23.93 4.76
N ILE A 90 22.17 -24.68 3.79
CA ILE A 90 21.20 -24.12 2.83
C ILE A 90 19.95 -23.60 3.51
N ILE A 91 19.37 -24.37 4.45
CA ILE A 91 18.17 -23.97 5.19
C ILE A 91 18.43 -22.70 6.00
N ASN A 92 19.56 -22.62 6.72
CA ASN A 92 19.89 -21.44 7.51
C ASN A 92 20.09 -20.19 6.65
N ILE A 93 20.74 -20.30 5.50
CA ILE A 93 20.88 -19.19 4.52
C ILE A 93 19.49 -18.78 4.03
N SER A 94 18.61 -19.74 3.69
CA SER A 94 17.25 -19.45 3.22
C SER A 94 16.40 -18.73 4.28
N ILE A 95 16.52 -19.11 5.55
CA ILE A 95 15.84 -18.45 6.66
C ILE A 95 16.35 -17.00 6.83
N VAL A 96 17.67 -16.81 6.83
CA VAL A 96 18.26 -15.47 6.94
C VAL A 96 17.81 -14.59 5.76
N PHE A 97 17.85 -15.12 4.54
CA PHE A 97 17.39 -14.41 3.35
C PHE A 97 15.91 -14.04 3.46
N ALA A 98 15.04 -14.97 3.90
CA ALA A 98 13.62 -14.69 4.11
C ALA A 98 13.39 -13.55 5.11
N TRP A 99 14.13 -13.53 6.24
CA TRP A 99 14.05 -12.45 7.22
C TRP A 99 14.54 -11.10 6.68
N VAL A 100 15.59 -11.09 5.87
CA VAL A 100 16.05 -9.86 5.20
C VAL A 100 14.97 -9.32 4.26
N VAL A 101 14.32 -10.20 3.49
CA VAL A 101 13.22 -9.80 2.60
C VAL A 101 12.05 -9.23 3.40
N VAL A 102 11.63 -9.91 4.48
CA VAL A 102 10.55 -9.42 5.37
C VAL A 102 10.89 -8.06 5.96
N ALA A 103 12.13 -7.86 6.42
CA ALA A 103 12.57 -6.58 6.98
C ALA A 103 12.54 -5.45 5.94
N VAL A 104 13.08 -5.70 4.73
CA VAL A 104 13.11 -4.70 3.66
C VAL A 104 11.68 -4.33 3.21
N ILE A 105 10.82 -5.33 2.97
CA ILE A 105 9.44 -5.09 2.58
C ILE A 105 8.69 -4.37 3.72
N GLY A 106 8.88 -4.79 4.97
CA GLY A 106 8.28 -4.14 6.13
C GLY A 106 8.65 -2.66 6.25
N VAL A 107 9.92 -2.31 6.03
CA VAL A 107 10.35 -0.90 6.01
C VAL A 107 9.66 -0.12 4.89
N ILE A 108 9.58 -0.68 3.67
CA ILE A 108 8.90 -0.05 2.54
C ILE A 108 7.43 0.18 2.87
N GLN A 109 6.74 -0.81 3.43
CA GLN A 109 5.32 -0.72 3.83
C GLN A 109 5.10 0.31 4.94
N LEU A 110 5.98 0.39 5.95
CA LEU A 110 5.88 1.40 7.01
C LEU A 110 6.13 2.82 6.48
N VAL A 111 7.08 3.01 5.54
CA VAL A 111 7.26 4.29 4.85
C VAL A 111 6.02 4.64 4.02
N ALA A 112 5.43 3.66 3.32
CA ALA A 112 4.19 3.83 2.58
C ALA A 112 3.02 4.21 3.51
N ALA A 113 2.90 3.57 4.67
CA ALA A 113 1.90 3.89 5.69
C ALA A 113 2.06 5.33 6.21
N LEU A 114 3.27 5.69 6.64
CA LEU A 114 3.58 7.03 7.17
C LEU A 114 3.33 8.12 6.13
N GLY A 115 3.84 7.94 4.93
CA GLY A 115 3.68 8.94 3.88
C GLY A 115 2.25 9.04 3.35
N SER A 116 1.46 7.95 3.38
CA SER A 116 0.03 7.99 3.12
C SER A 116 -0.70 8.78 4.19
N TYR A 117 -0.40 8.55 5.47
CA TYR A 117 -0.96 9.30 6.60
C TYR A 117 -0.65 10.80 6.51
N LEU A 118 0.59 11.15 6.12
CA LEU A 118 1.05 12.53 5.93
C LEU A 118 0.59 13.13 4.58
N GLY A 119 0.04 12.33 3.68
CA GLY A 119 -0.46 12.79 2.40
C GLY A 119 0.63 13.20 1.40
N TRP A 120 1.81 12.59 1.44
CA TRP A 120 2.91 12.88 0.51
C TRP A 120 2.51 12.57 -0.93
N ARG A 121 2.47 13.59 -1.79
CA ARG A 121 1.94 13.49 -3.16
C ARG A 121 2.76 12.57 -4.07
N TRP A 122 4.09 12.58 -3.95
CA TRP A 122 4.95 11.71 -4.74
C TRP A 122 4.77 10.25 -4.35
N LEU A 123 4.55 10.00 -3.05
CA LEU A 123 4.37 8.64 -2.52
C LEU A 123 3.05 8.01 -2.99
N PHE A 124 2.04 8.80 -3.35
CA PHE A 124 0.79 8.30 -3.90
C PHE A 124 1.03 7.32 -5.07
N TRP A 125 1.94 7.67 -5.97
CA TRP A 125 2.26 6.81 -7.13
C TRP A 125 2.99 5.53 -6.72
N VAL A 126 3.89 5.62 -5.76
CA VAL A 126 4.58 4.44 -5.19
C VAL A 126 3.57 3.51 -4.53
N VAL A 127 2.68 4.06 -3.71
CA VAL A 127 1.60 3.30 -3.04
C VAL A 127 0.69 2.62 -4.07
N LEU A 128 0.33 3.31 -5.13
CA LEU A 128 -0.51 2.74 -6.19
C LEU A 128 0.19 1.53 -6.86
N VAL A 129 1.49 1.62 -7.10
CA VAL A 129 2.28 0.49 -7.62
C VAL A 129 2.38 -0.64 -6.61
N LEU A 130 2.62 -0.35 -5.33
CA LEU A 130 2.67 -1.38 -4.28
C LEU A 130 1.35 -2.12 -4.13
N LEU A 131 0.22 -1.42 -4.18
CA LEU A 131 -1.11 -2.03 -4.14
C LEU A 131 -1.39 -2.89 -5.39
N ALA A 132 -0.90 -2.48 -6.57
CA ALA A 132 -0.99 -3.30 -7.77
C ALA A 132 -0.21 -4.62 -7.62
N PHE A 133 1.01 -4.57 -7.06
CA PHE A 133 1.77 -5.78 -6.75
C PHE A 133 1.08 -6.65 -5.69
N GLY A 134 0.51 -6.06 -4.64
CA GLY A 134 -0.29 -6.78 -3.66
C GLY A 134 -1.50 -7.48 -4.28
N ALA A 135 -2.17 -6.83 -5.23
CA ALA A 135 -3.29 -7.42 -5.98
C ALA A 135 -2.86 -8.63 -6.85
N ILE A 136 -1.65 -8.60 -7.43
CA ILE A 136 -1.10 -9.75 -8.17
C ILE A 136 -0.90 -10.95 -7.23
N GLY A 137 -0.64 -10.70 -5.95
CA GLY A 137 -0.54 -11.72 -4.91
C GLY A 137 -1.76 -12.65 -4.86
N ALA A 138 -2.96 -12.17 -5.18
CA ALA A 138 -4.17 -12.98 -5.24
C ALA A 138 -4.01 -14.16 -6.22
N VAL A 139 -3.39 -13.95 -7.38
CA VAL A 139 -3.18 -15.00 -8.37
C VAL A 139 -2.15 -16.02 -7.87
N THR A 140 -1.08 -15.58 -7.21
CA THR A 140 -0.05 -16.49 -6.68
C THR A 140 -0.56 -17.31 -5.49
N ASN A 141 -1.41 -16.74 -4.65
CA ASN A 141 -2.03 -17.42 -3.53
C ASN A 141 -2.98 -18.55 -4.00
N LEU A 142 -3.71 -18.38 -5.12
CA LEU A 142 -4.53 -19.44 -5.69
C LEU A 142 -3.70 -20.69 -6.02
N ASN A 143 -2.49 -20.52 -6.57
CA ASN A 143 -1.58 -21.62 -6.80
C ASN A 143 -1.13 -22.30 -5.49
N THR A 144 -0.93 -21.52 -4.42
CA THR A 144 -0.59 -22.05 -3.09
C THR A 144 -1.74 -22.87 -2.49
N PHE A 145 -3.00 -22.48 -2.71
CA PHE A 145 -4.16 -23.29 -2.32
C PHE A 145 -4.21 -24.65 -3.04
N ALA A 146 -3.84 -24.66 -4.32
CA ALA A 146 -3.77 -25.92 -5.09
C ALA A 146 -2.62 -26.83 -4.62
N HIS A 147 -1.54 -26.23 -4.08
CA HIS A 147 -0.33 -26.94 -3.65
C HIS A 147 0.09 -26.51 -2.24
N PRO A 148 -0.70 -26.81 -1.18
CA PRO A 148 -0.46 -26.29 0.18
C PRO A 148 0.89 -26.73 0.78
N GLN A 149 1.46 -27.81 0.28
CA GLN A 149 2.77 -28.34 0.71
C GLN A 149 3.95 -27.45 0.25
N SER A 150 3.76 -26.59 -0.73
CA SER A 150 4.80 -25.69 -1.26
C SER A 150 5.00 -24.43 -0.42
N SER A 151 4.18 -24.22 0.59
CA SER A 151 4.25 -23.05 1.47
C SER A 151 4.62 -23.43 2.91
N PRO A 152 5.50 -22.68 3.59
CA PRO A 152 5.74 -22.86 5.01
C PRO A 152 4.54 -22.43 5.86
N VAL A 153 3.69 -21.55 5.32
CA VAL A 153 2.54 -20.96 6.02
C VAL A 153 1.33 -21.90 5.90
N PRO A 154 0.61 -22.16 7.00
CA PRO A 154 -0.58 -23.02 6.98
C PRO A 154 -1.72 -22.36 6.20
N THR A 155 -2.70 -23.18 5.76
CA THR A 155 -3.81 -22.76 4.89
C THR A 155 -4.57 -21.53 5.41
N TRP A 156 -4.78 -21.42 6.74
CA TRP A 156 -5.45 -20.23 7.31
C TRP A 156 -4.64 -18.93 7.07
N GLY A 157 -3.31 -19.01 7.16
CA GLY A 157 -2.44 -17.86 6.90
C GLY A 157 -2.46 -17.48 5.41
N VAL A 158 -2.50 -18.46 4.51
CA VAL A 158 -2.70 -18.24 3.06
C VAL A 158 -4.06 -17.59 2.81
N THR A 159 -5.12 -18.03 3.50
CA THR A 159 -6.46 -17.41 3.41
C THR A 159 -6.46 -15.95 3.82
N VAL A 160 -5.80 -15.60 4.93
CA VAL A 160 -5.68 -14.20 5.36
C VAL A 160 -4.87 -13.39 4.35
N SER A 161 -3.78 -13.96 3.82
CA SER A 161 -2.99 -13.33 2.76
C SER A 161 -3.82 -13.04 1.50
N GLU A 162 -4.72 -13.97 1.13
CA GLU A 162 -5.64 -13.79 0.01
C GLU A 162 -6.63 -12.64 0.28
N LEU A 163 -7.20 -12.57 1.48
CA LEU A 163 -8.07 -11.46 1.86
C LEU A 163 -7.35 -10.11 1.82
N LEU A 164 -6.08 -10.07 2.22
CA LEU A 164 -5.25 -8.87 2.11
C LEU A 164 -4.98 -8.51 0.64
N SER A 165 -4.73 -9.49 -0.22
CA SER A 165 -4.55 -9.26 -1.66
C SER A 165 -5.82 -8.71 -2.33
N ILE A 166 -7.00 -9.21 -1.96
CA ILE A 166 -8.29 -8.68 -2.42
C ILE A 166 -8.51 -7.24 -1.90
N ALA A 167 -8.17 -6.98 -0.63
CA ALA A 167 -8.25 -5.63 -0.07
C ALA A 167 -7.28 -4.67 -0.78
N SER A 168 -6.08 -5.12 -1.13
CA SER A 168 -5.10 -4.38 -1.94
C SER A 168 -5.67 -3.99 -3.30
N LEU A 169 -6.33 -4.93 -3.99
CA LEU A 169 -7.02 -4.66 -5.27
C LEU A 169 -8.14 -3.62 -5.10
N ALA A 170 -8.96 -3.75 -4.08
CA ALA A 170 -10.04 -2.79 -3.81
C ALA A 170 -9.50 -1.38 -3.54
N LEU A 171 -8.44 -1.27 -2.74
CA LEU A 171 -7.76 0.00 -2.48
C LEU A 171 -7.11 0.57 -3.74
N PHE A 172 -6.45 -0.27 -4.54
CA PHE A 172 -5.87 0.14 -5.82
C PHE A 172 -6.92 0.78 -6.74
N VAL A 173 -8.06 0.10 -6.93
CA VAL A 173 -9.17 0.61 -7.77
C VAL A 173 -9.72 1.92 -7.20
N TRP A 174 -9.91 2.00 -5.88
CA TRP A 174 -10.40 3.21 -5.22
C TRP A 174 -9.45 4.39 -5.39
N LEU A 175 -8.13 4.18 -5.18
CA LEU A 175 -7.12 5.21 -5.40
C LEU A 175 -7.09 5.66 -6.87
N LEU A 176 -7.19 4.72 -7.80
CA LEU A 176 -7.18 5.01 -9.23
C LEU A 176 -8.38 5.88 -9.63
N ILE A 177 -9.59 5.55 -9.15
CA ILE A 177 -10.80 6.36 -9.38
C ILE A 177 -10.61 7.77 -8.78
N GLY A 178 -10.09 7.86 -7.55
CA GLY A 178 -9.81 9.12 -6.89
C GLY A 178 -8.80 9.98 -7.66
N ALA A 179 -7.74 9.34 -8.18
CA ALA A 179 -6.72 10.01 -8.98
C ALA A 179 -7.25 10.55 -10.31
N ILE A 180 -8.12 9.79 -11.01
CA ILE A 180 -8.73 10.20 -12.27
C ILE A 180 -9.69 11.37 -12.05
N ARG A 181 -10.50 11.34 -10.98
CA ARG A 181 -11.52 12.36 -10.72
C ARG A 181 -10.96 13.65 -10.12
N TYR A 182 -10.01 13.54 -9.21
CA TYR A 182 -9.58 14.66 -8.37
C TYR A 182 -8.05 14.86 -8.35
N GLY A 183 -7.29 13.85 -8.77
CA GLY A 183 -5.84 13.83 -8.69
C GLY A 183 -5.30 13.05 -7.47
N PRO A 184 -3.97 13.03 -7.26
CA PRO A 184 -3.35 12.27 -6.18
C PRO A 184 -4.00 12.58 -4.82
N TRP A 185 -4.27 11.52 -4.05
CA TRP A 185 -4.99 11.56 -2.76
C TRP A 185 -6.38 12.18 -2.85
N ALA A 186 -7.03 12.13 -4.02
CA ALA A 186 -8.33 12.78 -4.26
C ALA A 186 -8.33 14.28 -3.88
N MET A 187 -7.25 14.99 -4.15
CA MET A 187 -7.11 16.42 -3.94
C MET A 187 -7.34 17.17 -5.26
N LYS A 188 -8.34 18.05 -5.32
CA LYS A 188 -8.68 18.81 -6.51
C LYS A 188 -7.89 20.13 -6.61
N LYS A 189 -7.78 20.66 -7.84
CA LYS A 189 -7.26 22.01 -8.06
C LYS A 189 -8.24 23.03 -7.48
N PRO A 190 -7.76 24.16 -6.94
CA PRO A 190 -8.63 25.24 -6.49
C PRO A 190 -9.55 25.72 -7.64
N GLY A 191 -10.85 25.80 -7.38
CA GLY A 191 -11.81 26.27 -8.36
C GLY A 191 -12.22 25.26 -9.46
N ALA A 192 -11.83 23.96 -9.33
CA ALA A 192 -12.24 22.90 -10.27
C ALA A 192 -13.45 22.13 -9.73
#